data_01b244ad87bdb2e75a674760d5d3edbc
#
_entry.id   01b244ad87bdb2e75a674760d5d3edbc
#
_cell.length_a   1.000
_cell.length_b   1.000
_cell.length_c   1.000
_cell.angle_alpha   90.00
_cell.angle_beta   90.00
_cell.angle_gamma   90.00
#
_symmetry.space_group_name_H-M   'P 1'
#
loop_
_entity.id
_entity.type
_entity.pdbx_description
1 polymer ?
#
loop_
_entity_poly.entity_id
_entity_poly.type
_entity_poly.pdbx_seq_one_letter_code
_entity_poly.pdbx_strand_id
1 'polypeptide(L)'
;MSDLKRAYNFNPGPGVLPLEVLQQAQSELLDFKGTGMSVMEISHRSKEFEEVIHTAEADLRELLSIPANYKVMFLQGGATLQFAMLPMNLRATGSADYIVTGSWSKTAIKEAQKLGTARAAANNEADGLNCIPLKLDLDPKASYLHFTSNETIHGVEYFSEP
;
A
#
# COMPACT_ATOMS: atom_id res chain seq x y z
N MET A 1 21.26 -1.82 -30.91
CA MET A 1 20.08 -1.97 -30.03
C MET A 1 18.99 -1.14 -30.67
N SER A 2 17.87 -1.74 -31.07
CA SER A 2 16.75 -0.98 -31.63
C SER A 2 16.28 0.04 -30.61
N ASP A 3 15.98 1.27 -31.03
CA ASP A 3 15.39 2.32 -30.15
C ASP A 3 14.10 1.78 -29.53
N LEU A 4 14.20 1.29 -28.31
CA LEU A 4 13.05 0.79 -27.57
C LEU A 4 12.13 1.97 -27.23
N LYS A 5 11.08 2.15 -28.03
CA LYS A 5 10.09 3.20 -27.82
C LYS A 5 9.15 2.77 -26.71
N ARG A 6 9.37 3.26 -25.50
CA ARG A 6 8.48 3.01 -24.36
C ARG A 6 7.31 4.00 -24.37
N ALA A 7 6.14 3.51 -23.98
CA ALA A 7 4.97 4.36 -23.76
C ALA A 7 5.14 5.22 -22.49
N TYR A 8 4.57 6.41 -22.49
CA TYR A 8 4.37 7.21 -21.27
C TYR A 8 3.20 6.61 -20.50
N ASN A 9 3.51 5.92 -19.41
CA ASN A 9 2.53 5.21 -18.57
C ASN A 9 2.30 6.00 -17.28
N PHE A 10 1.11 6.57 -17.13
CA PHE A 10 0.64 7.30 -15.96
C PHE A 10 -0.50 6.58 -15.24
N ASN A 11 -0.60 5.25 -15.37
CA ASN A 11 -1.63 4.48 -14.69
C ASN A 11 -1.49 4.58 -13.16
N PRO A 12 -2.59 4.72 -12.42
CA PRO A 12 -2.56 4.72 -10.95
C PRO A 12 -2.28 3.30 -10.41
N GLY A 13 -1.10 3.12 -9.87
CA GLY A 13 -0.64 1.82 -9.33
C GLY A 13 0.32 1.10 -10.27
N PRO A 14 -0.10 0.55 -11.44
CA PRO A 14 0.82 -0.12 -12.37
C PRO A 14 1.62 0.90 -13.18
N GLY A 15 2.47 1.66 -12.52
CA GLY A 15 3.29 2.72 -13.11
C GLY A 15 4.48 2.22 -13.93
N VAL A 16 5.22 3.16 -14.51
CA VAL A 16 6.44 2.87 -15.24
C VAL A 16 7.57 2.47 -14.27
N LEU A 17 8.29 1.40 -14.60
CA LEU A 17 9.52 1.03 -13.92
C LEU A 17 10.74 1.62 -14.64
N PRO A 18 11.83 1.95 -13.94
CA PRO A 18 13.09 2.33 -14.57
C PRO A 18 13.56 1.27 -15.56
N LEU A 19 14.12 1.70 -16.69
CA LEU A 19 14.53 0.76 -17.74
C LEU A 19 15.65 -0.17 -17.26
N GLU A 20 16.56 0.35 -16.48
CA GLU A 20 17.68 -0.39 -15.91
C GLU A 20 17.22 -1.55 -15.02
N VAL A 21 16.17 -1.33 -14.22
CA VAL A 21 15.56 -2.38 -13.37
C VAL A 21 14.97 -3.48 -14.23
N LEU A 22 14.26 -3.12 -15.32
CA LEU A 22 13.69 -4.11 -16.24
C LEU A 22 14.76 -4.89 -16.98
N GLN A 23 15.85 -4.25 -17.39
CA GLN A 23 16.98 -4.89 -18.05
C GLN A 23 17.71 -5.86 -17.11
N GLN A 24 17.90 -5.48 -15.86
CA GLN A 24 18.45 -6.37 -14.84
C GLN A 24 17.54 -7.58 -14.63
N ALA A 25 16.25 -7.36 -14.38
CA ALA A 25 15.28 -8.44 -14.22
C ALA A 25 15.24 -9.39 -15.44
N GLN A 26 15.35 -8.84 -16.65
CA GLN A 26 15.43 -9.64 -17.88
C GLN A 26 16.69 -10.50 -17.93
N SER A 27 17.85 -9.93 -17.58
CA SER A 27 19.14 -10.65 -17.61
C SER A 27 19.21 -11.77 -16.58
N GLU A 28 18.54 -11.62 -15.46
CA GLU A 28 18.53 -12.56 -14.33
C GLU A 28 17.31 -13.52 -14.36
N LEU A 29 16.45 -13.38 -15.36
CA LEU A 29 15.16 -14.10 -15.39
C LEU A 29 15.29 -15.62 -15.45
N LEU A 30 16.30 -16.14 -16.17
CA LEU A 30 16.53 -17.58 -16.32
C LEU A 30 17.61 -18.12 -15.38
N ASP A 31 18.48 -17.26 -14.92
CA ASP A 31 19.62 -17.65 -14.06
C ASP A 31 19.95 -16.51 -13.08
N PHE A 32 19.33 -16.55 -11.92
CA PHE A 32 19.59 -15.56 -10.87
C PHE A 32 20.92 -15.87 -10.16
N LYS A 33 21.90 -14.98 -10.32
CA LYS A 33 23.23 -15.07 -9.69
C LYS A 33 23.98 -16.41 -9.92
N GLY A 34 23.77 -17.07 -11.04
CA GLY A 34 24.46 -18.33 -11.36
C GLY A 34 23.87 -19.58 -10.65
N THR A 35 22.66 -19.48 -10.13
CA THR A 35 21.97 -20.60 -9.47
C THR A 35 21.37 -21.61 -10.44
N GLY A 36 21.30 -21.28 -11.74
CA GLY A 36 20.59 -22.05 -12.75
C GLY A 36 19.06 -22.00 -12.60
N MET A 37 18.55 -21.09 -11.78
CA MET A 37 17.11 -20.91 -11.52
C MET A 37 16.73 -19.43 -11.53
N SER A 38 15.49 -19.13 -11.92
CA SER A 38 14.91 -17.80 -11.74
C SER A 38 14.72 -17.48 -10.27
N VAL A 39 14.77 -16.20 -9.90
CA VAL A 39 14.36 -15.77 -8.55
C VAL A 39 12.93 -16.20 -8.21
N MET A 40 12.07 -16.39 -9.22
CA MET A 40 10.69 -16.88 -9.04
C MET A 40 10.60 -18.37 -8.69
N GLU A 41 11.67 -19.14 -8.93
CA GLU A 41 11.74 -20.58 -8.66
C GLU A 41 12.52 -20.91 -7.38
N ILE A 42 13.29 -19.95 -6.87
CA ILE A 42 14.13 -20.12 -5.67
C ILE A 42 13.26 -20.17 -4.42
N SER A 43 13.57 -21.10 -3.52
CA SER A 43 12.92 -21.17 -2.22
C SER A 43 13.13 -19.90 -1.41
N HIS A 44 12.07 -19.40 -0.77
CA HIS A 44 12.17 -18.28 0.17
C HIS A 44 13.05 -18.56 1.41
N ARG A 45 13.53 -19.79 1.58
CA ARG A 45 14.47 -20.21 2.64
C ARG A 45 15.89 -20.36 2.13
N SER A 46 16.16 -20.10 0.85
CA SER A 46 17.51 -20.15 0.33
C SER A 46 18.29 -18.89 0.72
N LYS A 47 19.61 -19.00 0.78
CA LYS A 47 20.49 -17.87 1.09
C LYS A 47 20.36 -16.74 0.07
N GLU A 48 20.19 -17.11 -1.19
CA GLU A 48 20.04 -16.16 -2.30
C GLU A 48 18.76 -15.33 -2.16
N PHE A 49 17.67 -15.95 -1.71
CA PHE A 49 16.43 -15.23 -1.45
C PHE A 49 16.48 -14.40 -0.16
N GLU A 50 17.11 -14.95 0.90
CA GLU A 50 17.34 -14.20 2.14
C GLU A 50 18.15 -12.93 1.88
N GLU A 51 19.17 -12.99 1.02
CA GLU A 51 19.93 -11.81 0.61
C GLU A 51 19.04 -10.77 -0.07
N VAL A 52 18.16 -11.19 -1.00
CA VAL A 52 17.22 -10.29 -1.67
C VAL A 52 16.33 -9.56 -0.67
N ILE A 53 15.70 -10.30 0.26
CA ILE A 53 14.74 -9.73 1.21
C ILE A 53 15.43 -8.81 2.22
N HIS A 54 16.60 -9.19 2.72
CA HIS A 54 17.37 -8.37 3.66
C HIS A 54 17.88 -7.09 3.02
N THR A 55 18.36 -7.17 1.77
CA THR A 55 18.76 -5.97 1.01
C THR A 55 17.58 -5.05 0.78
N ALA A 56 16.44 -5.59 0.34
CA ALA A 56 15.23 -4.79 0.14
C ALA A 56 14.75 -4.10 1.44
N GLU A 57 14.84 -4.79 2.60
CA GLU A 57 14.53 -4.17 3.89
C GLU A 57 15.52 -3.05 4.23
N ALA A 58 16.82 -3.29 4.03
CA ALA A 58 17.86 -2.30 4.31
C ALA A 58 17.70 -1.05 3.45
N ASP A 59 17.44 -1.23 2.15
CA ASP A 59 17.21 -0.13 1.20
C ASP A 59 15.96 0.69 1.57
N LEU A 60 14.86 0.03 1.96
CA LEU A 60 13.66 0.72 2.43
C LEU A 60 13.92 1.52 3.70
N ARG A 61 14.68 0.96 4.65
CA ARG A 61 15.04 1.65 5.89
C ARG A 61 15.87 2.89 5.61
N GLU A 62 16.84 2.80 4.71
CA GLU A 62 17.69 3.92 4.32
C GLU A 62 16.87 5.00 3.60
N LEU A 63 16.15 4.62 2.53
CA LEU A 63 15.41 5.57 1.68
C LEU A 63 14.29 6.31 2.42
N LEU A 64 13.62 5.62 3.34
CA LEU A 64 12.49 6.18 4.09
C LEU A 64 12.87 6.62 5.50
N SER A 65 14.16 6.53 5.88
CA SER A 65 14.66 6.85 7.22
C SER A 65 13.87 6.15 8.34
N ILE A 66 13.57 4.84 8.15
CA ILE A 66 12.73 4.08 9.08
C ILE A 66 13.49 3.83 10.38
N PRO A 67 13.00 4.31 11.54
CA PRO A 67 13.64 4.11 12.82
C PRO A 67 13.72 2.62 13.22
N ALA A 68 14.73 2.25 14.01
CA ALA A 68 14.95 0.85 14.41
C ALA A 68 13.82 0.23 15.26
N ASN A 69 12.99 1.07 15.89
CA ASN A 69 11.82 0.61 16.66
C ASN A 69 10.61 0.24 15.79
N TYR A 70 10.66 0.47 14.47
CA TYR A 70 9.65 0.00 13.52
C TYR A 70 10.06 -1.34 12.90
N LYS A 71 9.07 -2.20 12.67
CA LYS A 71 9.25 -3.44 11.91
C LYS A 71 8.87 -3.21 10.45
N VAL A 72 9.72 -3.67 9.53
CA VAL A 72 9.40 -3.77 8.11
C VAL A 72 8.94 -5.20 7.84
N MET A 73 7.80 -5.35 7.18
CA MET A 73 7.22 -6.65 6.88
C MET A 73 6.72 -6.68 5.43
N PHE A 74 7.13 -7.72 4.70
CA PHE A 74 6.63 -7.98 3.36
C PHE A 74 5.45 -8.95 3.45
N LEU A 75 4.23 -8.43 3.29
CA LEU A 75 3.00 -9.20 3.47
C LEU A 75 2.29 -9.38 2.13
N GLN A 76 1.72 -10.55 1.93
CA GLN A 76 0.85 -10.82 0.79
C GLN A 76 -0.52 -10.13 0.94
N GLY A 77 -1.29 -10.10 -0.17
CA GLY A 77 -2.69 -9.64 -0.17
C GLY A 77 -2.87 -8.16 -0.51
N GLY A 78 -1.78 -7.43 -0.69
CA GLY A 78 -1.77 -6.02 -1.06
C GLY A 78 -2.51 -5.13 -0.08
N ALA A 79 -2.80 -3.90 -0.49
CA ALA A 79 -3.51 -2.92 0.34
C ALA A 79 -4.95 -3.37 0.68
N THR A 80 -5.60 -4.17 -0.16
CA THR A 80 -6.95 -4.65 0.10
C THR A 80 -7.02 -5.53 1.35
N LEU A 81 -6.04 -6.42 1.55
CA LEU A 81 -5.98 -7.22 2.78
C LEU A 81 -5.69 -6.35 4.00
N GLN A 82 -4.91 -5.28 3.86
CA GLN A 82 -4.63 -4.34 4.96
C GLN A 82 -5.92 -3.67 5.47
N PHE A 83 -6.90 -3.42 4.62
CA PHE A 83 -8.20 -2.90 5.05
C PHE A 83 -8.93 -3.81 6.04
N ALA A 84 -8.70 -5.12 5.97
CA ALA A 84 -9.22 -6.08 6.95
C ALA A 84 -8.27 -6.25 8.15
N MET A 85 -6.97 -6.33 7.92
CA MET A 85 -5.96 -6.54 8.98
C MET A 85 -5.91 -5.40 9.99
N LEU A 86 -6.09 -4.16 9.52
CA LEU A 86 -6.09 -2.97 10.37
C LEU A 86 -7.20 -3.02 11.44
N PRO A 87 -8.49 -3.19 11.10
CA PRO A 87 -9.53 -3.35 12.11
C PRO A 87 -9.38 -4.61 12.97
N MET A 88 -8.85 -5.71 12.44
CA MET A 88 -8.54 -6.91 13.23
C MET A 88 -7.54 -6.63 14.35
N ASN A 89 -6.58 -5.75 14.11
CA ASN A 89 -5.51 -5.45 15.08
C ASN A 89 -5.85 -4.28 16.00
N LEU A 90 -6.53 -3.23 15.50
CA LEU A 90 -6.63 -1.95 16.21
C LEU A 90 -8.02 -1.66 16.81
N ARG A 91 -9.09 -2.29 16.29
CA ARG A 91 -10.44 -1.91 16.72
C ARG A 91 -10.78 -2.29 18.16
N ALA A 92 -10.12 -3.27 18.75
CA ALA A 92 -10.47 -3.83 20.06
C ALA A 92 -11.97 -4.21 20.15
N THR A 93 -12.72 -3.64 21.09
CA THR A 93 -14.19 -3.83 21.24
C THR A 93 -15.02 -2.64 20.80
N GLY A 94 -14.35 -1.55 20.39
CA GLY A 94 -15.00 -0.28 20.01
C GLY A 94 -15.43 -0.19 18.56
N SER A 95 -15.93 1.01 18.22
CA SER A 95 -16.17 1.43 16.84
C SER A 95 -14.89 1.96 16.21
N ALA A 96 -14.93 2.21 14.91
CA ALA A 96 -13.87 2.91 14.18
C ALA A 96 -14.48 3.98 13.27
N ASP A 97 -13.82 5.12 13.17
CA ASP A 97 -14.21 6.24 12.31
C ASP A 97 -13.43 6.20 11.00
N TYR A 98 -14.13 6.52 9.91
CA TYR A 98 -13.56 6.54 8.57
C TYR A 98 -13.89 7.85 7.87
N ILE A 99 -12.91 8.41 7.16
CA ILE A 99 -13.15 9.52 6.23
C ILE A 99 -13.27 8.92 4.83
N VAL A 100 -14.40 9.15 4.17
CA VAL A 100 -14.70 8.62 2.84
C VAL A 100 -14.51 9.71 1.81
N THR A 101 -13.42 9.64 1.07
CA THR A 101 -13.00 10.62 0.03
C THR A 101 -12.85 10.02 -1.35
N GLY A 102 -13.07 8.70 -1.50
CA GLY A 102 -12.94 8.03 -2.79
C GLY A 102 -13.27 6.55 -2.74
N SER A 103 -12.90 5.84 -3.78
CA SER A 103 -13.18 4.40 -3.92
C SER A 103 -12.41 3.55 -2.91
N TRP A 104 -11.18 3.94 -2.58
CA TRP A 104 -10.35 3.16 -1.67
C TRP A 104 -10.82 3.30 -0.23
N SER A 105 -11.15 4.49 0.23
CA SER A 105 -11.74 4.71 1.56
C SER A 105 -13.12 4.05 1.68
N LYS A 106 -13.93 4.01 0.60
CA LYS A 106 -15.18 3.22 0.56
C LYS A 106 -14.93 1.73 0.73
N THR A 107 -13.88 1.21 0.10
CA THR A 107 -13.49 -0.19 0.24
C THR A 107 -13.01 -0.45 1.67
N ALA A 108 -12.18 0.42 2.22
CA ALA A 108 -11.65 0.29 3.57
C ALA A 108 -12.76 0.21 4.64
N ILE A 109 -13.72 1.14 4.61
CA ILE A 109 -14.84 1.11 5.58
C ILE A 109 -15.73 -0.13 5.41
N LYS A 110 -15.97 -0.60 4.17
CA LYS A 110 -16.74 -1.82 3.92
C LYS A 110 -16.05 -3.07 4.48
N GLU A 111 -14.74 -3.18 4.34
CA GLU A 111 -14.00 -4.30 4.94
C GLU A 111 -14.05 -4.25 6.47
N ALA A 112 -13.91 -3.08 7.07
CA ALA A 112 -14.04 -2.92 8.51
C ALA A 112 -15.45 -3.25 9.03
N GLN A 113 -16.49 -2.92 8.28
CA GLN A 113 -17.88 -3.22 8.63
C GLN A 113 -18.20 -4.72 8.66
N LYS A 114 -17.49 -5.54 7.89
CA LYS A 114 -17.60 -7.01 7.97
C LYS A 114 -17.11 -7.56 9.31
N LEU A 115 -16.21 -6.85 9.97
CA LEU A 115 -15.57 -7.26 11.22
C LEU A 115 -16.20 -6.60 12.45
N GLY A 116 -17.02 -5.55 12.28
CA GLY A 116 -17.73 -4.90 13.36
C GLY A 116 -18.11 -3.46 13.05
N THR A 117 -18.38 -2.66 14.08
CA THR A 117 -18.88 -1.30 13.91
C THR A 117 -17.81 -0.38 13.31
N ALA A 118 -18.12 0.15 12.13
CA ALA A 118 -17.33 1.21 11.48
C ALA A 118 -18.31 2.22 10.86
N ARG A 119 -18.08 3.50 11.08
CA ARG A 119 -18.93 4.58 10.61
C ARG A 119 -18.12 5.61 9.81
N ALA A 120 -18.80 6.33 8.93
CA ALA A 120 -18.19 7.45 8.24
C ALA A 120 -18.26 8.69 9.14
N ALA A 121 -17.11 9.17 9.59
CA ALA A 121 -16.98 10.47 10.27
C ALA A 121 -17.11 11.65 9.29
N ALA A 122 -16.84 11.40 8.01
CA ALA A 122 -17.16 12.28 6.90
C ALA A 122 -17.30 11.46 5.62
N ASN A 123 -18.15 11.91 4.70
CA ASN A 123 -18.36 11.28 3.39
C ASN A 123 -18.64 12.35 2.34
N ASN A 124 -17.71 12.50 1.38
CA ASN A 124 -17.81 13.46 0.28
C ASN A 124 -18.43 12.85 -0.99
N GLU A 125 -19.16 11.76 -0.87
CA GLU A 125 -19.79 11.13 -2.05
C GLU A 125 -20.80 12.07 -2.73
N ALA A 126 -21.56 12.83 -1.94
CA ALA A 126 -22.51 13.81 -2.44
C ALA A 126 -21.81 14.99 -3.16
N ASP A 127 -20.56 15.27 -2.80
CA ASP A 127 -19.75 16.35 -3.37
C ASP A 127 -18.90 15.87 -4.56
N GLY A 128 -19.08 14.62 -5.01
CA GLY A 128 -18.41 14.06 -6.19
C GLY A 128 -17.02 13.46 -5.90
N LEU A 129 -16.63 13.27 -4.64
CA LEU A 129 -15.34 12.68 -4.24
C LEU A 129 -14.12 13.43 -4.80
N ASN A 130 -14.15 14.74 -4.78
CA ASN A 130 -13.13 15.60 -5.39
C ASN A 130 -12.47 16.57 -4.41
N CYS A 131 -12.72 16.42 -3.11
CA CYS A 131 -12.17 17.28 -2.07
C CYS A 131 -11.95 16.53 -0.75
N ILE A 132 -11.18 17.16 0.15
CA ILE A 132 -11.03 16.75 1.54
C ILE A 132 -12.15 17.39 2.37
N PRO A 133 -12.85 16.63 3.23
CA PRO A 133 -13.90 17.19 4.08
C PRO A 133 -13.31 18.13 5.12
N LEU A 134 -13.93 19.30 5.31
CA LEU A 134 -13.50 20.30 6.28
C LEU A 134 -14.03 20.03 7.69
N LYS A 135 -15.05 19.19 7.82
CA LYS A 135 -15.67 18.86 9.11
C LYS A 135 -15.73 17.36 9.28
N LEU A 136 -15.33 16.91 10.46
CA LEU A 136 -15.37 15.52 10.86
C LEU A 136 -16.31 15.36 12.06
N ASP A 137 -17.25 14.43 11.96
CA ASP A 137 -18.09 13.99 13.06
C ASP A 137 -17.43 12.81 13.76
N LEU A 138 -16.45 13.08 14.63
CA LEU A 138 -15.67 12.06 15.31
C LEU A 138 -16.41 11.49 16.52
N ASP A 139 -16.39 10.16 16.68
CA ASP A 139 -16.80 9.49 17.90
C ASP A 139 -15.60 9.46 18.88
N PRO A 140 -15.68 10.13 20.06
CA PRO A 140 -14.58 10.12 21.02
C PRO A 140 -14.31 8.73 21.61
N LYS A 141 -15.18 7.76 21.37
CA LYS A 141 -15.02 6.35 21.78
C LYS A 141 -14.51 5.46 20.66
N ALA A 142 -14.32 5.98 19.45
CA ALA A 142 -13.73 5.21 18.36
C ALA A 142 -12.31 4.78 18.70
N SER A 143 -11.95 3.56 18.36
CA SER A 143 -10.60 3.01 18.59
C SER A 143 -9.55 3.71 17.73
N TYR A 144 -9.95 4.18 16.55
CA TYR A 144 -9.08 4.91 15.61
C TYR A 144 -9.92 5.69 14.59
N LEU A 145 -9.26 6.66 13.96
CA LEU A 145 -9.71 7.31 12.73
C LEU A 145 -8.89 6.76 11.55
N HIS A 146 -9.56 6.32 10.51
CA HIS A 146 -8.93 5.91 9.26
C HIS A 146 -9.19 6.95 8.16
N PHE A 147 -8.15 7.31 7.44
CA PHE A 147 -8.25 8.07 6.20
C PHE A 147 -7.36 7.44 5.12
N THR A 148 -7.72 7.62 3.86
CA THR A 148 -6.89 7.21 2.72
C THR A 148 -6.08 8.41 2.28
N SER A 149 -4.77 8.37 2.53
CA SER A 149 -3.88 9.52 2.26
C SER A 149 -3.84 9.93 0.80
N ASN A 150 -4.06 8.98 -0.12
CA ASN A 150 -4.12 9.23 -1.55
C ASN A 150 -5.17 8.33 -2.23
N GLU A 151 -6.26 8.93 -2.69
CA GLU A 151 -7.29 8.28 -3.50
C GLU A 151 -6.86 8.29 -4.97
N THR A 152 -6.07 7.31 -5.36
CA THR A 152 -5.40 7.26 -6.67
C THR A 152 -6.34 7.25 -7.88
N ILE A 153 -7.63 6.89 -7.71
CA ILE A 153 -8.64 6.93 -8.76
C ILE A 153 -9.24 8.33 -8.90
N HIS A 154 -9.55 8.99 -7.76
CA HIS A 154 -10.22 10.30 -7.73
C HIS A 154 -9.26 11.47 -7.67
N GLY A 155 -7.97 11.22 -7.38
CA GLY A 155 -6.95 12.26 -7.30
C GLY A 155 -7.06 13.15 -6.05
N VAL A 156 -7.67 12.65 -4.99
CA VAL A 156 -7.73 13.34 -3.69
C VAL A 156 -6.56 12.89 -2.83
N GLU A 157 -5.73 13.83 -2.43
CA GLU A 157 -4.51 13.56 -1.66
C GLU A 157 -4.43 14.47 -0.43
N TYR A 158 -4.06 13.88 0.70
CA TYR A 158 -3.78 14.60 1.94
C TYR A 158 -2.29 14.93 2.02
N PHE A 159 -1.96 16.21 2.21
CA PHE A 159 -0.59 16.69 2.42
C PHE A 159 -0.24 16.85 3.90
N SER A 160 -1.21 16.63 4.78
CA SER A 160 -1.06 16.60 6.24
C SER A 160 -2.11 15.66 6.82
N GLU A 161 -1.93 15.28 8.08
CA GLU A 161 -2.97 14.54 8.82
C GLU A 161 -4.24 15.39 8.96
N PRO A 162 -5.43 14.78 8.88
CA PRO A 162 -6.71 15.46 9.02
C PRO A 162 -7.00 15.95 10.44
#